data_be7c7c2b3a78c288c0b3e251314612f1
#
_entry.id   be7c7c2b3a78c288c0b3e251314612f1
#
_cell.length_a   1.000
_cell.length_b   1.000
_cell.length_c   1.000
_cell.angle_alpha   90.00
_cell.angle_beta   90.00
_cell.angle_gamma   90.00
#
_symmetry.space_group_name_H-M   'P 1'
#
loop_
_entity.id
_entity.type
_entity.pdbx_description
1 polymer ?
#
loop_
_entity_poly.entity_id
_entity_poly.type
_entity_poly.pdbx_seq_one_letter_code
_entity_poly.pdbx_strand_id
1 'polypeptide(L)'
;MNPLAAVFDWTDPAAIGYPALGAGVLLGSIVPVVPTGAVVGAAAAIATTTGHLWLPAVIALATAAALAGDLVTFAVGRAGSGLSLRLVTRGQTPERLAAMRERFAAHGGRLIVVGRLIPAGRIPVLLAAAALAYPWRKLVPAAALGCLLWAIAYAVLGVVSGGIFADPLVATLLATVLVLVVAAVSALVARLRKQRT
;
A
#
# COMPACT_ATOMS: atom_id res chain seq x y z
N MET A 1 -38.85 16.49 3.77
CA MET A 1 -37.63 15.99 3.10
C MET A 1 -36.54 15.96 4.15
N ASN A 2 -35.95 14.78 4.38
CA ASN A 2 -34.90 14.62 5.41
C ASN A 2 -33.58 15.17 4.84
N PRO A 3 -33.00 16.25 5.42
CA PRO A 3 -31.79 16.88 4.86
C PRO A 3 -30.57 15.93 4.85
N LEU A 4 -30.58 14.86 5.64
CA LEU A 4 -29.53 13.85 5.66
C LEU A 4 -29.64 12.86 4.48
N ALA A 5 -30.81 12.70 3.88
CA ALA A 5 -31.00 11.85 2.69
C ALA A 5 -30.45 12.51 1.41
N ALA A 6 -30.30 13.83 1.38
CA ALA A 6 -29.70 14.56 0.27
C ALA A 6 -28.17 14.50 0.25
N VAL A 7 -27.53 14.08 1.36
CA VAL A 7 -26.07 14.00 1.49
C VAL A 7 -25.54 12.62 1.03
N PHE A 8 -26.40 11.58 1.06
CA PHE A 8 -26.02 10.22 0.65
C PHE A 8 -27.09 9.65 -0.28
N ASP A 9 -26.98 9.97 -1.55
CA ASP A 9 -27.75 9.28 -2.59
C ASP A 9 -27.07 7.95 -2.90
N TRP A 10 -27.58 6.87 -2.29
CA TRP A 10 -27.05 5.51 -2.48
C TRP A 10 -27.29 4.99 -3.91
N THR A 11 -28.00 5.72 -4.74
CA THR A 11 -28.20 5.40 -6.16
C THR A 11 -27.09 6.00 -7.03
N ASP A 12 -26.32 6.96 -6.51
CA ASP A 12 -25.17 7.53 -7.19
C ASP A 12 -23.96 6.56 -7.08
N PRO A 13 -23.46 6.02 -8.19
CA PRO A 13 -22.27 5.17 -8.20
C PRO A 13 -21.05 5.80 -7.53
N ALA A 14 -20.92 7.12 -7.57
CA ALA A 14 -19.83 7.83 -6.90
C ALA A 14 -19.99 7.84 -5.38
N ALA A 15 -21.24 7.90 -4.87
CA ALA A 15 -21.52 7.87 -3.43
C ALA A 15 -21.11 6.54 -2.77
N ILE A 16 -21.10 5.44 -3.52
CA ILE A 16 -20.65 4.13 -3.09
C ILE A 16 -19.15 3.94 -3.41
N GLY A 17 -18.71 4.39 -4.58
CA GLY A 17 -17.38 4.14 -5.13
C GLY A 17 -16.23 4.72 -4.28
N TYR A 18 -16.33 5.98 -3.86
CA TYR A 18 -15.28 6.60 -3.04
C TYR A 18 -15.20 6.04 -1.61
N PRO A 19 -16.30 5.84 -0.85
CA PRO A 19 -16.24 5.20 0.45
C PRO A 19 -15.72 3.76 0.39
N ALA A 20 -16.12 2.97 -0.61
CA ALA A 20 -15.64 1.61 -0.80
C ALA A 20 -14.14 1.58 -1.11
N LEU A 21 -13.65 2.48 -1.97
CA LEU A 21 -12.23 2.65 -2.26
C LEU A 21 -11.46 3.02 -0.99
N GLY A 22 -11.89 4.05 -0.26
CA GLY A 22 -11.23 4.54 0.94
C GLY A 22 -11.18 3.47 2.03
N ALA A 23 -12.33 2.84 2.35
CA ALA A 23 -12.41 1.78 3.33
C ALA A 23 -11.61 0.54 2.92
N GLY A 24 -11.71 0.11 1.67
CA GLY A 24 -10.98 -1.06 1.15
C GLY A 24 -9.47 -0.87 1.21
N VAL A 25 -8.97 0.31 0.82
CA VAL A 25 -7.53 0.63 0.90
C VAL A 25 -7.07 0.78 2.35
N LEU A 26 -7.84 1.46 3.20
CA LEU A 26 -7.50 1.64 4.61
C LEU A 26 -7.44 0.31 5.34
N LEU A 27 -8.51 -0.48 5.28
CA LEU A 27 -8.60 -1.78 5.95
C LEU A 27 -7.54 -2.75 5.42
N GLY A 28 -7.36 -2.84 4.12
CA GLY A 28 -6.31 -3.68 3.53
C GLY A 28 -4.89 -3.16 3.78
N SER A 29 -4.74 -1.89 4.13
CA SER A 29 -3.46 -1.33 4.59
C SER A 29 -3.16 -1.68 6.05
N ILE A 30 -4.17 -1.89 6.89
CA ILE A 30 -4.01 -2.36 8.27
C ILE A 30 -3.90 -3.89 8.30
N VAL A 31 -4.83 -4.57 7.62
CA VAL A 31 -4.91 -6.03 7.57
C VAL A 31 -4.48 -6.51 6.18
N PRO A 32 -3.31 -7.17 6.03
CA PRO A 32 -2.72 -7.46 4.71
C PRO A 32 -3.38 -8.66 4.01
N VAL A 33 -4.72 -8.75 4.03
CA VAL A 33 -5.50 -9.80 3.36
C VAL A 33 -6.13 -9.26 2.07
N VAL A 34 -6.50 -7.97 2.05
CA VAL A 34 -7.14 -7.35 0.90
C VAL A 34 -6.08 -6.90 -0.12
N PRO A 35 -6.21 -7.26 -1.40
CA PRO A 35 -5.32 -6.80 -2.45
C PRO A 35 -5.64 -5.34 -2.81
N THR A 36 -5.17 -4.41 -1.97
CA THR A 36 -5.46 -2.97 -2.07
C THR A 36 -5.12 -2.37 -3.43
N GLY A 37 -4.08 -2.88 -4.09
CA GLY A 37 -3.72 -2.46 -5.44
C GLY A 37 -4.80 -2.76 -6.48
N ALA A 38 -5.47 -3.93 -6.35
CA ALA A 38 -6.59 -4.28 -7.23
C ALA A 38 -7.79 -3.34 -7.02
N VAL A 39 -8.06 -2.96 -5.77
CA VAL A 39 -9.12 -1.99 -5.45
C VAL A 39 -8.87 -0.64 -6.12
N VAL A 40 -7.63 -0.13 -6.05
CA VAL A 40 -7.24 1.12 -6.72
C VAL A 40 -7.30 0.98 -8.24
N GLY A 41 -6.82 -0.13 -8.79
CA GLY A 41 -6.86 -0.40 -10.23
C GLY A 41 -8.29 -0.45 -10.76
N ALA A 42 -9.20 -1.13 -10.06
CA ALA A 42 -10.62 -1.19 -10.42
C ALA A 42 -11.27 0.20 -10.38
N ALA A 43 -11.05 0.97 -9.33
CA ALA A 43 -11.57 2.33 -9.23
C ALA A 43 -11.03 3.25 -10.34
N ALA A 44 -9.76 3.10 -10.72
CA ALA A 44 -9.15 3.85 -11.81
C ALA A 44 -9.71 3.44 -13.19
N ALA A 45 -9.96 2.14 -13.42
CA ALA A 45 -10.61 1.65 -14.63
C ALA A 45 -12.04 2.20 -14.73
N ILE A 46 -12.84 2.15 -13.65
CA ILE A 46 -14.19 2.74 -13.59
C ILE A 46 -14.13 4.24 -13.88
N ALA A 47 -13.17 4.95 -13.31
CA ALA A 47 -13.02 6.40 -13.54
C ALA A 47 -12.85 6.76 -15.01
N THR A 48 -12.13 5.93 -15.78
CA THR A 48 -11.83 6.22 -17.18
C THR A 48 -12.84 5.63 -18.17
N THR A 49 -13.53 4.53 -17.81
CA THR A 49 -14.49 3.86 -18.71
C THR A 49 -15.91 4.39 -18.56
N THR A 50 -16.33 4.71 -17.33
CA THR A 50 -17.72 5.14 -17.06
C THR A 50 -17.86 6.64 -16.75
N GLY A 51 -16.76 7.30 -16.38
CA GLY A 51 -16.78 8.70 -15.95
C GLY A 51 -17.43 8.95 -14.57
N HIS A 52 -17.88 7.91 -13.85
CA HIS A 52 -18.54 8.06 -12.54
C HIS A 52 -17.57 8.48 -11.43
N LEU A 53 -16.27 8.18 -11.58
CA LEU A 53 -15.23 8.58 -10.65
C LEU A 53 -14.24 9.51 -11.34
N TRP A 54 -13.67 10.45 -10.58
CA TRP A 54 -12.60 11.32 -11.07
C TRP A 54 -11.24 10.76 -10.71
N LEU A 55 -10.45 10.41 -11.71
CA LEU A 55 -9.16 9.73 -11.53
C LEU A 55 -8.20 10.40 -10.52
N PRO A 56 -8.01 11.74 -10.54
CA PRO A 56 -7.20 12.39 -9.53
C PRO A 56 -7.73 12.22 -8.09
N ALA A 57 -9.06 12.21 -7.90
CA ALA A 57 -9.66 11.95 -6.60
C ALA A 57 -9.45 10.50 -6.15
N VAL A 58 -9.53 9.54 -7.06
CA VAL A 58 -9.18 8.12 -6.79
C VAL A 58 -7.76 8.01 -6.29
N ILE A 59 -6.78 8.63 -6.97
CA ILE A 59 -5.36 8.63 -6.57
C ILE A 59 -5.17 9.31 -5.21
N ALA A 60 -5.77 10.49 -5.00
CA ALA A 60 -5.64 11.23 -3.76
C ALA A 60 -6.23 10.46 -2.57
N LEU A 61 -7.44 9.91 -2.72
CA LEU A 61 -8.11 9.12 -1.68
C LEU A 61 -7.36 7.83 -1.37
N ALA A 62 -6.92 7.10 -2.39
CA ALA A 62 -6.11 5.90 -2.22
C ALA A 62 -4.80 6.20 -1.49
N THR A 63 -4.14 7.31 -1.84
CA THR A 63 -2.93 7.77 -1.16
C THR A 63 -3.18 8.08 0.31
N ALA A 64 -4.24 8.85 0.61
CA ALA A 64 -4.58 9.24 1.97
C ALA A 64 -4.96 8.03 2.84
N ALA A 65 -5.82 7.14 2.32
CA ALA A 65 -6.24 5.92 3.01
C ALA A 65 -5.06 4.97 3.26
N ALA A 66 -4.20 4.80 2.28
CA ALA A 66 -3.00 3.99 2.39
C ALA A 66 -2.00 4.57 3.40
N LEU A 67 -1.79 5.89 3.37
CA LEU A 67 -0.94 6.60 4.34
C LEU A 67 -1.49 6.43 5.77
N ALA A 68 -2.78 6.64 5.97
CA ALA A 68 -3.41 6.44 7.27
C ALA A 68 -3.17 5.01 7.80
N GLY A 69 -3.33 3.97 6.96
CA GLY A 69 -3.04 2.59 7.32
C GLY A 69 -1.57 2.35 7.66
N ASP A 70 -0.63 2.97 6.94
CA ASP A 70 0.80 2.89 7.24
C ASP A 70 1.16 3.57 8.57
N LEU A 71 0.55 4.72 8.85
CA LEU A 71 0.75 5.43 10.11
C LEU A 71 0.19 4.64 11.30
N VAL A 72 -0.97 4.00 11.14
CA VAL A 72 -1.52 3.08 12.15
C VAL A 72 -0.57 1.90 12.38
N THR A 73 -0.10 1.25 11.31
CA THR A 73 0.85 0.13 11.41
C THR A 73 2.13 0.54 12.12
N PHE A 74 2.69 1.70 11.79
CA PHE A 74 3.88 2.24 12.45
C PHE A 74 3.60 2.61 13.92
N ALA A 75 2.46 3.25 14.23
CA ALA A 75 2.08 3.63 15.59
C ALA A 75 1.92 2.40 16.48
N VAL A 76 1.20 1.38 16.00
CA VAL A 76 1.04 0.09 16.71
C VAL A 76 2.40 -0.59 16.91
N GLY A 77 3.23 -0.64 15.86
CA GLY A 77 4.59 -1.15 15.95
C GLY A 77 5.45 -0.41 16.97
N ARG A 78 5.25 0.90 17.09
CA ARG A 78 5.97 1.75 18.04
C ARG A 78 5.47 1.60 19.47
N ALA A 79 4.16 1.51 19.68
CA ALA A 79 3.55 1.25 20.98
C ALA A 79 3.92 -0.14 21.50
N GLY A 80 3.93 -1.14 20.62
CA GLY A 80 4.41 -2.50 20.88
C GLY A 80 5.91 -2.69 20.65
N SER A 81 6.75 -1.70 20.99
CA SER A 81 8.18 -1.67 20.65
C SER A 81 8.94 -2.95 21.04
N GLY A 82 8.60 -3.58 22.17
CA GLY A 82 9.19 -4.85 22.57
C GLY A 82 8.86 -6.01 21.64
N LEU A 83 7.60 -6.10 21.13
CA LEU A 83 7.20 -7.13 20.18
C LEU A 83 7.77 -6.83 18.79
N SER A 84 7.68 -5.58 18.32
CA SER A 84 8.26 -5.16 17.04
C SER A 84 9.76 -5.40 17.01
N LEU A 85 10.46 -5.06 18.09
CA LEU A 85 11.89 -5.33 18.24
C LEU A 85 12.15 -6.84 18.18
N ARG A 86 11.41 -7.67 18.93
CA ARG A 86 11.55 -9.14 18.91
C ARG A 86 11.33 -9.70 17.51
N LEU A 87 10.30 -9.23 16.77
CA LEU A 87 10.02 -9.70 15.41
C LEU A 87 11.13 -9.31 14.43
N VAL A 88 11.67 -8.10 14.56
CA VAL A 88 12.74 -7.59 13.70
C VAL A 88 14.09 -8.22 14.05
N THR A 89 14.34 -8.47 15.34
CA THR A 89 15.62 -9.03 15.82
C THR A 89 15.66 -10.56 15.78
N ARG A 90 14.52 -11.23 15.63
CA ARG A 90 14.45 -12.70 15.62
C ARG A 90 15.32 -13.27 14.50
N GLY A 91 16.35 -14.01 14.89
CA GLY A 91 17.33 -14.61 13.96
C GLY A 91 18.32 -13.62 13.32
N GLN A 92 18.44 -12.40 13.86
CA GLN A 92 19.44 -11.42 13.43
C GLN A 92 20.63 -11.40 14.38
N THR A 93 21.83 -11.28 13.81
CA THR A 93 23.04 -11.07 14.63
C THR A 93 23.17 -9.60 15.06
N PRO A 94 23.92 -9.30 16.14
CA PRO A 94 24.19 -7.92 16.58
C PRO A 94 24.74 -7.03 15.46
N GLU A 95 25.62 -7.56 14.60
CA GLU A 95 26.25 -6.86 13.49
C GLU A 95 25.20 -6.48 12.41
N ARG A 96 24.26 -7.40 12.12
CA ARG A 96 23.16 -7.12 11.17
C ARG A 96 22.21 -6.05 11.68
N LEU A 97 21.97 -6.03 13.00
CA LEU A 97 21.15 -4.99 13.64
C LEU A 97 21.84 -3.64 13.60
N ALA A 98 23.16 -3.61 13.85
CA ALA A 98 23.96 -2.38 13.73
C ALA A 98 23.93 -1.84 12.29
N ALA A 99 24.17 -2.70 11.30
CA ALA A 99 24.10 -2.34 9.89
C ALA A 99 22.68 -1.86 9.47
N MET A 100 21.61 -2.45 10.02
CA MET A 100 20.24 -2.00 9.77
C MET A 100 20.01 -0.59 10.35
N ARG A 101 20.46 -0.31 11.57
CA ARG A 101 20.37 1.01 12.20
C ARG A 101 21.10 2.07 11.38
N GLU A 102 22.32 1.76 10.94
CA GLU A 102 23.12 2.65 10.10
C GLU A 102 22.43 2.96 8.77
N ARG A 103 21.88 1.93 8.08
CA ARG A 103 21.13 2.10 6.83
C ARG A 103 19.88 2.96 7.03
N PHE A 104 19.14 2.77 8.12
CA PHE A 104 17.98 3.59 8.44
C PHE A 104 18.36 5.03 8.80
N ALA A 105 19.47 5.23 9.50
CA ALA A 105 20.00 6.56 9.80
C ALA A 105 20.37 7.32 8.53
N ALA A 106 21.06 6.66 7.58
CA ALA A 106 21.52 7.26 6.35
C ALA A 106 20.42 7.38 5.28
N HIS A 107 19.57 6.36 5.11
CA HIS A 107 18.68 6.24 3.96
C HIS A 107 17.24 5.83 4.33
N GLY A 108 16.79 6.04 5.58
CA GLY A 108 15.50 5.55 6.07
C GLY A 108 14.31 5.99 5.23
N GLY A 109 14.27 7.22 4.73
CA GLY A 109 13.23 7.69 3.84
C GLY A 109 13.15 6.89 2.53
N ARG A 110 14.30 6.62 1.89
CA ARG A 110 14.37 5.80 0.68
C ARG A 110 13.93 4.35 0.94
N LEU A 111 14.31 3.79 2.09
CA LEU A 111 13.91 2.43 2.49
C LEU A 111 12.39 2.32 2.65
N ILE A 112 11.74 3.34 3.21
CA ILE A 112 10.28 3.40 3.38
C ILE A 112 9.59 3.45 2.01
N VAL A 113 10.03 4.34 1.11
CA VAL A 113 9.47 4.47 -0.25
C VAL A 113 9.64 3.17 -1.04
N VAL A 114 10.87 2.66 -1.12
CA VAL A 114 11.19 1.44 -1.87
C VAL A 114 10.50 0.22 -1.27
N GLY A 115 10.48 0.11 0.07
CA GLY A 115 9.82 -0.97 0.77
C GLY A 115 8.32 -1.05 0.48
N ARG A 116 7.66 0.09 0.22
CA ARG A 116 6.26 0.11 -0.19
C ARG A 116 6.04 -0.37 -1.62
N LEU A 117 6.96 -0.06 -2.52
CA LEU A 117 6.88 -0.46 -3.93
C LEU A 117 7.23 -1.93 -4.15
N ILE A 118 7.97 -2.53 -3.22
CA ILE A 118 8.29 -3.95 -3.27
C ILE A 118 7.16 -4.76 -2.65
N PRO A 119 6.62 -5.79 -3.35
CA PRO A 119 5.63 -6.69 -2.78
C PRO A 119 6.09 -7.30 -1.44
N ALA A 120 5.22 -7.29 -0.43
CA ALA A 120 5.49 -7.73 0.94
C ALA A 120 6.59 -6.95 1.70
N GLY A 121 7.21 -5.92 1.10
CA GLY A 121 8.26 -5.11 1.74
C GLY A 121 7.74 -4.06 2.72
N ARG A 122 6.51 -3.59 2.55
CA ARG A 122 5.89 -2.53 3.34
C ARG A 122 5.91 -2.81 4.84
N ILE A 123 5.33 -3.92 5.28
CA ILE A 123 5.20 -4.25 6.70
C ILE A 123 6.55 -4.43 7.38
N PRO A 124 7.49 -5.23 6.86
CA PRO A 124 8.83 -5.35 7.44
C PRO A 124 9.55 -4.02 7.60
N VAL A 125 9.45 -3.12 6.60
CA VAL A 125 10.12 -1.82 6.64
C VAL A 125 9.48 -0.90 7.69
N LEU A 126 8.14 -0.85 7.79
CA LEU A 126 7.45 -0.05 8.81
C LEU A 126 7.71 -0.57 10.22
N LEU A 127 7.73 -1.89 10.43
CA LEU A 127 8.07 -2.48 11.72
C LEU A 127 9.53 -2.23 12.09
N ALA A 128 10.46 -2.30 11.13
CA ALA A 128 11.85 -1.94 11.35
C ALA A 128 12.00 -0.47 11.72
N ALA A 129 11.33 0.43 11.01
CA ALA A 129 11.29 1.85 11.33
C ALA A 129 10.73 2.11 12.74
N ALA A 130 9.66 1.40 13.13
CA ALA A 130 9.06 1.48 14.47
C ALA A 130 10.03 0.99 15.56
N ALA A 131 10.64 -0.18 15.36
CA ALA A 131 11.60 -0.78 16.29
C ALA A 131 12.86 0.09 16.47
N LEU A 132 13.30 0.78 15.40
CA LEU A 132 14.44 1.69 15.41
C LEU A 132 14.08 3.11 15.88
N ALA A 133 12.85 3.33 16.31
CA ALA A 133 12.35 4.63 16.76
C ALA A 133 12.51 5.75 15.71
N TYR A 134 12.33 5.40 14.41
CA TYR A 134 12.47 6.37 13.33
C TYR A 134 11.53 7.58 13.52
N PRO A 135 12.02 8.82 13.35
CA PRO A 135 11.24 10.00 13.69
C PRO A 135 10.05 10.21 12.74
N TRP A 136 8.88 10.52 13.30
CA TRP A 136 7.63 10.80 12.57
C TRP A 136 7.80 11.85 11.47
N ARG A 137 8.54 12.92 11.78
CA ARG A 137 8.81 14.01 10.82
C ARG A 137 9.49 13.56 9.54
N LYS A 138 10.25 12.48 9.58
CA LYS A 138 10.91 11.87 8.41
C LYS A 138 10.07 10.74 7.82
N LEU A 139 9.32 10.01 8.66
CA LEU A 139 8.47 8.91 8.22
C LEU A 139 7.31 9.40 7.35
N VAL A 140 6.55 10.41 7.84
CA VAL A 140 5.31 10.86 7.18
C VAL A 140 5.53 11.27 5.74
N PRO A 141 6.47 12.17 5.39
CA PRO A 141 6.69 12.55 3.99
C PRO A 141 7.20 11.40 3.12
N ALA A 142 8.05 10.53 3.67
CA ALA A 142 8.54 9.36 2.95
C ALA A 142 7.41 8.34 2.68
N ALA A 143 6.58 8.06 3.68
CA ALA A 143 5.41 7.19 3.53
C ALA A 143 4.39 7.79 2.55
N ALA A 144 4.10 9.11 2.64
CA ALA A 144 3.21 9.80 1.71
C ALA A 144 3.69 9.70 0.26
N LEU A 145 4.99 9.93 0.02
CA LEU A 145 5.58 9.76 -1.31
C LEU A 145 5.46 8.30 -1.80
N GLY A 146 5.76 7.34 -0.94
CA GLY A 146 5.62 5.92 -1.26
C GLY A 146 4.19 5.53 -1.59
N CYS A 147 3.21 6.04 -0.81
CA CYS A 147 1.77 5.81 -1.04
C CYS A 147 1.31 6.42 -2.37
N LEU A 148 1.76 7.65 -2.67
CA LEU A 148 1.42 8.33 -3.91
C LEU A 148 1.96 7.58 -5.14
N LEU A 149 3.25 7.22 -5.12
CA LEU A 149 3.86 6.46 -6.22
C LEU A 149 3.18 5.12 -6.43
N TRP A 150 2.83 4.44 -5.33
CA TRP A 150 2.10 3.18 -5.37
C TRP A 150 0.68 3.38 -5.94
N ALA A 151 -0.07 4.40 -5.48
CA ALA A 151 -1.41 4.69 -5.98
C ALA A 151 -1.40 5.03 -7.48
N ILE A 152 -0.44 5.84 -7.93
CA ILE A 152 -0.26 6.17 -9.36
C ILE A 152 0.04 4.90 -10.16
N ALA A 153 0.96 4.04 -9.69
CA ALA A 153 1.31 2.81 -10.40
C ALA A 153 0.09 1.91 -10.61
N TYR A 154 -0.72 1.69 -9.56
CA TYR A 154 -1.93 0.87 -9.69
C TYR A 154 -3.06 1.56 -10.46
N ALA A 155 -3.17 2.88 -10.37
CA ALA A 155 -4.10 3.64 -11.20
C ALA A 155 -3.75 3.52 -12.68
N VAL A 156 -2.48 3.65 -13.04
CA VAL A 156 -2.01 3.45 -14.43
C VAL A 156 -2.31 2.03 -14.91
N LEU A 157 -2.02 1.01 -14.09
CA LEU A 157 -2.36 -0.37 -14.42
C LEU A 157 -3.87 -0.55 -14.65
N GLY A 158 -4.70 0.07 -13.80
CA GLY A 158 -6.15 0.03 -13.92
C GLY A 158 -6.65 0.70 -15.20
N VAL A 159 -6.14 1.90 -15.52
CA VAL A 159 -6.48 2.63 -16.76
C VAL A 159 -6.10 1.83 -18.00
N VAL A 160 -4.87 1.29 -18.05
CA VAL A 160 -4.38 0.48 -19.17
C VAL A 160 -5.23 -0.79 -19.31
N SER A 161 -5.51 -1.48 -18.20
CA SER A 161 -6.35 -2.69 -18.21
C SER A 161 -7.79 -2.40 -18.63
N GLY A 162 -8.39 -1.30 -18.16
CA GLY A 162 -9.74 -0.89 -18.53
C GLY A 162 -9.87 -0.51 -20.00
N GLY A 163 -8.81 -0.01 -20.64
CA GLY A 163 -8.78 0.27 -22.08
C GLY A 163 -8.63 -0.97 -22.96
N ILE A 164 -8.08 -2.06 -22.41
CA ILE A 164 -7.85 -3.31 -23.16
C ILE A 164 -9.02 -4.29 -22.96
N PHE A 165 -9.64 -4.31 -21.80
CA PHE A 165 -10.70 -5.24 -21.44
C PHE A 165 -12.02 -4.49 -21.27
N ALA A 166 -13.06 -4.92 -22.01
CA ALA A 166 -14.40 -4.35 -21.92
C ALA A 166 -15.06 -4.57 -20.55
N ASP A 167 -14.63 -5.59 -19.79
CA ASP A 167 -15.14 -5.90 -18.47
C ASP A 167 -14.13 -5.46 -17.37
N PRO A 168 -14.48 -4.46 -16.52
CA PRO A 168 -13.62 -3.97 -15.45
C PRO A 168 -13.26 -5.04 -14.41
N LEU A 169 -14.12 -6.05 -14.19
CA LEU A 169 -13.85 -7.15 -13.27
C LEU A 169 -12.75 -8.06 -13.82
N VAL A 170 -12.81 -8.40 -15.10
CA VAL A 170 -11.78 -9.21 -15.77
C VAL A 170 -10.44 -8.48 -15.76
N ALA A 171 -10.43 -7.17 -16.09
CA ALA A 171 -9.24 -6.33 -16.03
C ALA A 171 -8.60 -6.32 -14.62
N THR A 172 -9.44 -6.16 -13.60
CA THR A 172 -9.00 -6.13 -12.20
C THR A 172 -8.45 -7.47 -11.74
N LEU A 173 -9.11 -8.57 -12.08
CA LEU A 173 -8.65 -9.91 -11.74
C LEU A 173 -7.32 -10.23 -12.41
N LEU A 174 -7.17 -9.93 -13.70
CA LEU A 174 -5.92 -10.14 -14.43
C LEU A 174 -4.77 -9.28 -13.89
N ALA A 175 -5.01 -8.01 -13.58
CA ALA A 175 -4.03 -7.14 -12.94
C ALA A 175 -3.60 -7.68 -11.57
N THR A 176 -4.56 -8.17 -10.78
CA THR A 176 -4.28 -8.80 -9.47
C THR A 176 -3.44 -10.05 -9.62
N VAL A 177 -3.81 -10.95 -10.54
CA VAL A 177 -3.05 -12.19 -10.82
C VAL A 177 -1.64 -11.85 -11.28
N LEU A 178 -1.48 -10.88 -12.19
CA LEU A 178 -0.17 -10.46 -12.67
C LEU A 178 0.73 -9.94 -11.53
N VAL A 179 0.17 -9.10 -10.65
CA VAL A 179 0.89 -8.58 -9.48
C VAL A 179 1.28 -9.72 -8.53
N LEU A 180 0.38 -10.67 -8.28
CA LEU A 180 0.69 -11.84 -7.44
C LEU A 180 1.77 -12.73 -8.07
N VAL A 181 1.74 -12.93 -9.38
CA VAL A 181 2.78 -13.69 -10.11
C VAL A 181 4.13 -12.98 -10.02
N VAL A 182 4.18 -11.67 -10.27
CA VAL A 182 5.41 -10.88 -10.14
C VAL A 182 5.94 -10.93 -8.70
N ALA A 183 5.06 -10.83 -7.70
CA ALA A 183 5.43 -10.96 -6.29
C ALA A 183 5.98 -12.35 -5.97
N ALA A 184 5.34 -13.41 -6.45
CA ALA A 184 5.77 -14.79 -6.24
C ALA A 184 7.12 -15.07 -6.91
N VAL A 185 7.29 -14.63 -8.16
CA VAL A 185 8.56 -14.76 -8.89
C VAL A 185 9.68 -13.98 -8.19
N SER A 186 9.42 -12.75 -7.76
CA SER A 186 10.39 -11.92 -7.02
C SER A 186 10.80 -12.58 -5.70
N ALA A 187 9.84 -13.14 -4.96
CA ALA A 187 10.11 -13.87 -3.73
C ALA A 187 10.92 -15.16 -3.98
N LEU A 188 10.61 -15.89 -5.05
CA LEU A 188 11.32 -17.10 -5.44
C LEU A 188 12.76 -16.79 -5.83
N VAL A 189 12.98 -15.77 -6.68
CA VAL A 189 14.32 -15.32 -7.07
C VAL A 189 15.13 -14.88 -5.84
N ALA A 190 14.51 -14.16 -4.92
CA ALA A 190 15.16 -13.76 -3.67
C ALA A 190 15.55 -14.96 -2.81
N ARG A 191 14.71 -16.00 -2.72
CA ARG A 191 15.00 -17.25 -2.01
C ARG A 191 16.15 -18.02 -2.66
N LEU A 192 16.14 -18.16 -3.98
CA LEU A 192 17.18 -18.87 -4.74
C LEU A 192 18.54 -18.17 -4.64
N ARG A 193 18.58 -16.84 -4.66
CA ARG A 193 19.82 -16.07 -4.44
C ARG A 193 20.39 -16.27 -3.03
N LYS A 194 19.52 -16.41 -2.01
CA LYS A 194 19.94 -16.63 -0.63
C LYS A 194 20.50 -18.04 -0.36
N GLN A 195 20.18 -19.01 -1.21
CA GLN A 195 20.71 -20.39 -1.11
C GLN A 195 22.06 -20.56 -1.81
N ARG A 196 22.50 -19.57 -2.61
CA ARG A 196 23.78 -19.61 -3.36
C ARG A 196 24.91 -18.83 -2.68
N THR A 197 24.63 -18.17 -1.55
CA THR A 197 25.58 -17.48 -0.65
C THR A 197 25.63 -18.17 0.70
#